data_68b547113326551158485178537bf1f9
#
_entry.id   68b547113326551158485178537bf1f9
#
_cell.length_a   1.000
_cell.length_b   1.000
_cell.length_c   1.000
_cell.angle_alpha   90.00
_cell.angle_beta   90.00
_cell.angle_gamma   90.00
#
_symmetry.space_group_name_H-M   'P 1'
#
loop_
_entity.id
_entity.type
_entity.pdbx_description
1 polymer ?
#
loop_
_entity_poly.entity_id
_entity_poly.type
_entity_poly.pdbx_seq_one_letter_code
_entity_poly.pdbx_strand_id
1 'polypeptide(L)'
;LLPRPDKMIWPGAFWFFGLMMQLYLLYRLVLHRRHWSITALLMALCVIVQLQLPPLSETMNRYRYNFMGGMLPFGLGLLYVQFHKSATLWGDDSIKQSAALLVCIALAYYLSQSFVGWTFVPAVICVATLLAAKLLARVAVMAWLYRALCWMGGISAALFVTHPITRKLIIPISRHGQPYLGLL
;
A
#
# COMPACT_ATOMS: atom_id res chain seq x y z
N LEU A 1 -9.10 14.31 11.28
CA LEU A 1 -9.46 15.46 10.44
C LEU A 1 -8.18 16.01 9.82
N LEU A 2 -7.75 15.47 8.66
CA LEU A 2 -6.64 16.05 7.92
C LEU A 2 -7.18 17.15 7.02
N PRO A 3 -6.57 18.34 7.02
CA PRO A 3 -6.99 19.45 6.18
C PRO A 3 -6.83 19.11 4.69
N ARG A 4 -7.59 19.78 3.84
CA ARG A 4 -7.56 19.59 2.38
C ARG A 4 -6.16 19.84 1.83
N PRO A 5 -5.61 18.93 1.00
CA PRO A 5 -4.25 19.05 0.47
C PRO A 5 -4.03 20.30 -0.38
N ASP A 6 -5.12 20.87 -0.97
CA ASP A 6 -5.03 21.93 -1.96
C ASP A 6 -4.75 23.33 -1.37
N LYS A 7 -4.85 23.49 -0.05
CA LYS A 7 -4.65 24.79 0.64
C LYS A 7 -3.46 24.80 1.59
N MET A 8 -2.68 23.74 1.67
CA MET A 8 -1.59 23.65 2.62
C MET A 8 -0.22 23.98 2.05
N ILE A 9 0.53 24.75 2.82
CA ILE A 9 1.96 25.04 2.61
C ILE A 9 2.82 23.77 2.74
N TRP A 10 2.28 22.72 3.38
CA TRP A 10 2.97 21.45 3.65
C TRP A 10 2.87 20.48 2.46
N PRO A 11 3.97 19.74 2.17
CA PRO A 11 3.96 18.75 1.09
C PRO A 11 2.88 17.69 1.32
N GLY A 12 2.13 17.36 0.27
CA GLY A 12 1.03 16.39 0.31
C GLY A 12 1.39 14.98 0.82
N ALA A 13 2.68 14.66 0.93
CA ALA A 13 3.17 13.37 1.43
C ALA A 13 2.91 13.14 2.94
N PHE A 14 2.65 14.17 3.73
CA PHE A 14 2.40 14.00 5.17
C PHE A 14 1.11 13.23 5.50
N TRP A 15 0.17 13.13 4.56
CA TRP A 15 -1.01 12.27 4.75
C TRP A 15 -0.63 10.81 5.02
N PHE A 16 0.43 10.32 4.37
CA PHE A 16 0.90 8.95 4.56
C PHE A 16 1.46 8.73 5.97
N PHE A 17 2.19 9.70 6.52
CA PHE A 17 2.64 9.63 7.91
C PHE A 17 1.46 9.59 8.88
N GLY A 18 0.47 10.46 8.65
CA GLY A 18 -0.76 10.44 9.44
C GLY A 18 -1.48 9.08 9.37
N LEU A 19 -1.56 8.49 8.18
CA LEU A 19 -2.12 7.17 7.97
C LEU A 19 -1.32 6.09 8.71
N MET A 20 0.01 6.07 8.54
CA MET A 20 0.87 5.09 9.19
C MET A 20 0.81 5.21 10.72
N MET A 21 0.82 6.44 11.25
CA MET A 21 0.67 6.68 12.68
C MET A 21 -0.65 6.16 13.22
N GLN A 22 -1.77 6.39 12.51
CA GLN A 22 -3.08 5.86 12.88
C GLN A 22 -3.08 4.33 12.90
N LEU A 23 -2.51 3.68 11.87
CA LEU A 23 -2.42 2.22 11.79
C LEU A 23 -1.53 1.63 12.89
N TYR A 24 -0.40 2.25 13.21
CA TYR A 24 0.48 1.80 14.30
C TYR A 24 -0.17 1.98 15.67
N LEU A 25 -0.87 3.10 15.91
CA LEU A 25 -1.63 3.29 17.15
C LEU A 25 -2.74 2.26 17.26
N LEU A 26 -3.51 2.03 16.19
CA LEU A 26 -4.53 1.01 16.14
C LEU A 26 -3.96 -0.38 16.41
N TYR A 27 -2.83 -0.72 15.78
CA TYR A 27 -2.13 -1.97 16.05
C TYR A 27 -1.74 -2.07 17.54
N ARG A 28 -1.10 -1.05 18.08
CA ARG A 28 -0.59 -1.08 19.45
C ARG A 28 -1.68 -1.16 20.50
N LEU A 29 -2.78 -0.42 20.32
CA LEU A 29 -3.85 -0.29 21.30
C LEU A 29 -4.91 -1.38 21.17
N VAL A 30 -5.21 -1.82 19.95
CA VAL A 30 -6.36 -2.70 19.69
C VAL A 30 -5.93 -4.10 19.24
N LEU A 31 -4.96 -4.22 18.32
CA LEU A 31 -4.63 -5.49 17.66
C LEU A 31 -3.47 -6.24 18.33
N HIS A 32 -2.59 -5.55 19.03
CA HIS A 32 -1.39 -6.15 19.60
C HIS A 32 -1.76 -7.26 20.61
N ARG A 33 -1.21 -8.45 20.39
CA ARG A 33 -1.45 -9.66 21.21
C ARG A 33 -2.92 -10.12 21.27
N ARG A 34 -3.76 -9.65 20.38
CA ARG A 34 -5.15 -10.09 20.26
C ARG A 34 -5.29 -11.22 19.26
N HIS A 35 -6.41 -11.92 19.37
CA HIS A 35 -6.72 -13.00 18.43
C HIS A 35 -6.90 -12.44 17.00
N TRP A 36 -6.48 -13.21 16.02
CA TRP A 36 -6.56 -12.82 14.60
C TRP A 36 -7.96 -12.40 14.12
N SER A 37 -9.00 -12.99 14.74
CA SER A 37 -10.41 -12.66 14.42
C SER A 37 -10.72 -11.17 14.59
N ILE A 38 -10.08 -10.48 15.53
CA ILE A 38 -10.29 -9.05 15.75
C ILE A 38 -9.73 -8.26 14.57
N THR A 39 -8.56 -8.66 14.05
CA THR A 39 -7.99 -8.06 12.84
C THR A 39 -8.91 -8.29 11.64
N ALA A 40 -9.38 -9.53 11.45
CA ALA A 40 -10.29 -9.87 10.36
C ALA A 40 -11.63 -9.11 10.45
N LEU A 41 -12.20 -9.04 11.65
CA LEU A 41 -13.44 -8.29 11.90
C LEU A 41 -13.26 -6.80 11.56
N LEU A 42 -12.17 -6.19 12.02
CA LEU A 42 -11.92 -4.77 11.76
C LEU A 42 -11.68 -4.50 10.27
N MET A 43 -10.97 -5.40 9.56
CA MET A 43 -10.84 -5.34 8.11
C MET A 43 -12.20 -5.38 7.42
N ALA A 44 -13.06 -6.34 7.80
CA ALA A 44 -14.41 -6.48 7.24
C ALA A 44 -15.26 -5.24 7.50
N LEU A 45 -15.26 -4.71 8.72
CA LEU A 45 -15.98 -3.48 9.06
C LEU A 45 -15.49 -2.28 8.23
N CYS A 46 -14.18 -2.11 8.08
CA CYS A 46 -13.63 -1.02 7.26
C CYS A 46 -14.04 -1.14 5.79
N VAL A 47 -14.07 -2.35 5.23
CA VAL A 47 -14.53 -2.60 3.86
C VAL A 47 -16.04 -2.31 3.74
N ILE A 48 -16.85 -2.82 4.65
CA ILE A 48 -18.32 -2.59 4.65
C ILE A 48 -18.62 -1.09 4.69
N VAL A 49 -17.97 -0.35 5.59
CA VAL A 49 -18.16 1.11 5.66
C VAL A 49 -17.77 1.80 4.35
N GLN A 50 -16.65 1.40 3.72
CA GLN A 50 -16.25 1.98 2.45
C GLN A 50 -17.25 1.68 1.32
N LEU A 51 -17.84 0.48 1.30
CA LEU A 51 -18.82 0.09 0.29
C LEU A 51 -20.19 0.80 0.46
N GLN A 52 -20.51 1.26 1.67
CA GLN A 52 -21.73 2.03 1.97
C GLN A 52 -21.62 3.51 1.55
N LEU A 53 -20.41 4.00 1.29
CA LEU A 53 -20.21 5.40 0.95
C LEU A 53 -20.55 5.67 -0.52
N PRO A 54 -21.20 6.81 -0.83
CA PRO A 54 -21.52 7.17 -2.20
C PRO A 54 -20.24 7.28 -3.04
N PRO A 55 -20.20 6.70 -4.23
CA PRO A 55 -19.08 6.84 -5.16
C PRO A 55 -18.79 8.32 -5.46
N LEU A 56 -17.51 8.67 -5.60
CA LEU A 56 -17.05 10.03 -5.92
C LEU A 56 -17.34 11.11 -4.87
N SER A 57 -17.84 10.75 -3.69
CA SER A 57 -18.04 11.71 -2.60
C SER A 57 -16.71 12.15 -1.97
N GLU A 58 -16.67 13.41 -1.48
CA GLU A 58 -15.53 13.88 -0.66
C GLU A 58 -15.33 12.99 0.57
N THR A 59 -16.40 12.45 1.12
CA THR A 59 -16.39 11.53 2.26
C THR A 59 -15.62 10.26 1.92
N MET A 60 -15.90 9.65 0.74
CA MET A 60 -15.18 8.45 0.28
C MET A 60 -13.66 8.72 0.12
N ASN A 61 -13.29 9.86 -0.46
CA ASN A 61 -11.89 10.24 -0.57
C ASN A 61 -11.22 10.40 0.80
N ARG A 62 -11.90 11.00 1.77
CA ARG A 62 -11.39 11.11 3.15
C ARG A 62 -11.17 9.75 3.80
N TYR A 63 -12.10 8.79 3.60
CA TYR A 63 -11.96 7.44 4.13
C TYR A 63 -10.81 6.65 3.49
N ARG A 64 -10.53 6.85 2.22
CA ARG A 64 -9.40 6.22 1.53
C ARG A 64 -8.04 6.66 2.07
N TYR A 65 -7.92 7.91 2.52
CA TYR A 65 -6.67 8.48 3.04
C TYR A 65 -6.50 8.40 4.56
N ASN A 66 -7.35 7.66 5.25
CA ASN A 66 -7.22 7.40 6.69
C ASN A 66 -7.06 5.90 6.96
N PHE A 67 -7.00 5.52 8.26
CA PHE A 67 -6.80 4.13 8.66
C PHE A 67 -7.85 3.15 8.08
N MET A 68 -9.06 3.60 7.80
CA MET A 68 -10.10 2.73 7.21
C MET A 68 -9.71 2.26 5.79
N GLY A 69 -9.18 3.16 4.96
CA GLY A 69 -8.68 2.81 3.62
C GLY A 69 -7.42 1.96 3.65
N GLY A 70 -6.54 2.20 4.64
CA GLY A 70 -5.30 1.46 4.83
C GLY A 70 -5.45 0.14 5.59
N MET A 71 -6.59 -0.10 6.27
CA MET A 71 -6.75 -1.25 7.15
C MET A 71 -6.71 -2.59 6.42
N LEU A 72 -7.26 -2.67 5.21
CA LEU A 72 -7.33 -3.92 4.46
C LEU A 72 -5.94 -4.46 4.10
N PRO A 73 -5.04 -3.73 3.41
CA PRO A 73 -3.69 -4.21 3.12
C PRO A 73 -2.83 -4.35 4.38
N PHE A 74 -2.99 -3.47 5.36
CA PHE A 74 -2.26 -3.56 6.63
C PHE A 74 -2.64 -4.80 7.43
N GLY A 75 -3.94 -5.07 7.55
CA GLY A 75 -4.46 -6.26 8.23
C GLY A 75 -4.05 -7.56 7.54
N LEU A 76 -4.03 -7.60 6.20
CA LEU A 76 -3.49 -8.75 5.44
C LEU A 76 -2.02 -8.99 5.77
N GLY A 77 -1.21 -7.95 5.87
CA GLY A 77 0.18 -8.06 6.30
C GLY A 77 0.32 -8.64 7.71
N LEU A 78 -0.50 -8.19 8.66
CA LEU A 78 -0.52 -8.73 10.02
C LEU A 78 -0.92 -10.21 10.05
N LEU A 79 -1.98 -10.58 9.34
CA LEU A 79 -2.43 -11.96 9.23
C LEU A 79 -1.37 -12.84 8.57
N TYR A 80 -0.72 -12.34 7.52
CA TYR A 80 0.38 -13.05 6.88
C TYR A 80 1.51 -13.36 7.87
N VAL A 81 1.97 -12.37 8.65
CA VAL A 81 3.04 -12.58 9.65
C VAL A 81 2.61 -13.60 10.71
N GLN A 82 1.34 -13.59 11.11
CA GLN A 82 0.83 -14.51 12.11
C GLN A 82 0.72 -15.95 11.59
N PHE A 83 0.32 -16.12 10.35
CA PHE A 83 0.05 -17.44 9.76
C PHE A 83 1.17 -17.96 8.85
N HIS A 84 2.20 -17.17 8.53
CA HIS A 84 3.23 -17.56 7.55
C HIS A 84 3.98 -18.83 7.91
N LYS A 85 4.10 -19.15 9.22
CA LYS A 85 4.73 -20.39 9.70
C LYS A 85 3.82 -21.62 9.58
N SER A 86 2.50 -21.40 9.64
CA SER A 86 1.52 -22.50 9.58
C SER A 86 0.95 -22.68 8.16
N ALA A 87 0.93 -21.63 7.40
CA ALA A 87 0.41 -21.64 6.05
C ALA A 87 1.58 -21.74 5.08
N THR A 88 1.90 -22.93 4.64
CA THR A 88 2.49 -23.14 3.31
C THR A 88 1.45 -22.77 2.24
N LEU A 89 0.87 -21.54 2.39
CA LEU A 89 -0.02 -20.96 1.42
C LEU A 89 0.70 -20.99 0.08
N TRP A 90 0.23 -21.78 -0.84
CA TRP A 90 0.75 -21.96 -2.20
C TRP A 90 1.87 -22.98 -2.39
N GLY A 91 2.27 -23.77 -1.38
CA GLY A 91 3.33 -24.78 -1.52
C GLY A 91 4.65 -24.17 -1.99
N ASP A 92 5.64 -25.01 -2.26
CA ASP A 92 6.95 -24.59 -2.80
C ASP A 92 7.00 -24.61 -4.35
N ASP A 93 5.83 -24.73 -5.00
CA ASP A 93 5.70 -24.84 -6.44
C ASP A 93 5.79 -23.45 -7.09
N SER A 94 6.92 -23.17 -7.74
CA SER A 94 7.17 -21.89 -8.42
C SER A 94 6.16 -21.63 -9.55
N ILE A 95 5.66 -22.68 -10.22
CA ILE A 95 4.69 -22.53 -11.31
C ILE A 95 3.37 -22.02 -10.78
N LYS A 96 2.87 -22.61 -9.69
CA LYS A 96 1.63 -22.14 -9.03
C LYS A 96 1.75 -20.72 -8.51
N GLN A 97 2.90 -20.36 -7.94
CA GLN A 97 3.13 -18.99 -7.46
C GLN A 97 3.20 -17.98 -8.60
N SER A 98 3.84 -18.33 -9.71
CA SER A 98 3.88 -17.47 -10.91
C SER A 98 2.49 -17.29 -11.52
N ALA A 99 1.72 -18.37 -11.64
CA ALA A 99 0.35 -18.30 -12.12
C ALA A 99 -0.52 -17.44 -11.19
N ALA A 100 -0.40 -17.61 -9.88
CA ALA A 100 -1.12 -16.78 -8.90
C ALA A 100 -0.73 -15.30 -8.99
N LEU A 101 0.56 -14.99 -9.23
CA LEU A 101 1.01 -13.61 -9.43
C LEU A 101 0.38 -12.99 -10.68
N LEU A 102 0.34 -13.73 -11.80
CA LEU A 102 -0.32 -13.27 -13.03
C LEU A 102 -1.82 -13.03 -12.81
N VAL A 103 -2.50 -13.93 -12.10
CA VAL A 103 -3.91 -13.75 -11.72
C VAL A 103 -4.08 -12.49 -10.87
N CYS A 104 -3.20 -12.24 -9.89
CA CYS A 104 -3.27 -11.02 -9.07
C CYS A 104 -3.09 -9.76 -9.93
N ILE A 105 -2.16 -9.75 -10.89
CA ILE A 105 -1.94 -8.62 -11.78
C ILE A 105 -3.20 -8.36 -12.65
N ALA A 106 -3.74 -9.41 -13.26
CA ALA A 106 -4.96 -9.32 -14.07
C ALA A 106 -6.16 -8.85 -13.23
N LEU A 107 -6.30 -9.37 -12.02
CA LEU A 107 -7.36 -8.97 -11.07
C LEU A 107 -7.20 -7.52 -10.63
N ALA A 108 -5.99 -7.06 -10.32
CA ALA A 108 -5.72 -5.66 -9.98
C ALA A 108 -6.10 -4.73 -11.13
N TYR A 109 -5.74 -5.09 -12.37
CA TYR A 109 -6.14 -4.35 -13.56
C TYR A 109 -7.67 -4.31 -13.72
N TYR A 110 -8.34 -5.44 -13.62
CA TYR A 110 -9.80 -5.52 -13.74
C TYR A 110 -10.51 -4.69 -12.67
N LEU A 111 -10.11 -4.85 -11.40
CA LEU A 111 -10.69 -4.11 -10.28
C LEU A 111 -10.43 -2.60 -10.38
N SER A 112 -9.31 -2.18 -10.97
CA SER A 112 -8.99 -0.77 -11.16
C SER A 112 -9.94 -0.04 -12.11
N GLN A 113 -10.69 -0.77 -12.95
CA GLN A 113 -11.67 -0.19 -13.87
C GLN A 113 -12.97 0.24 -13.18
N SER A 114 -13.22 -0.22 -11.96
CA SER A 114 -14.42 0.11 -11.20
C SER A 114 -14.10 0.88 -9.93
N PHE A 115 -14.98 1.81 -9.58
CA PHE A 115 -14.81 2.60 -8.37
C PHE A 115 -14.85 1.74 -7.09
N VAL A 116 -15.74 0.76 -7.05
CA VAL A 116 -15.84 -0.21 -5.95
C VAL A 116 -14.60 -1.11 -5.91
N GLY A 117 -14.12 -1.53 -7.07
CA GLY A 117 -12.92 -2.37 -7.20
C GLY A 117 -11.69 -1.72 -6.59
N TRP A 118 -11.55 -0.40 -6.68
CA TRP A 118 -10.45 0.34 -6.06
C TRP A 118 -10.30 0.10 -4.55
N THR A 119 -11.35 -0.27 -3.85
CA THR A 119 -11.29 -0.64 -2.43
C THR A 119 -10.45 -1.91 -2.21
N PHE A 120 -10.46 -2.83 -3.16
CA PHE A 120 -9.77 -4.12 -3.07
C PHE A 120 -8.40 -4.13 -3.73
N VAL A 121 -8.12 -3.20 -4.65
CA VAL A 121 -6.82 -3.10 -5.36
C VAL A 121 -5.63 -3.12 -4.41
N PRO A 122 -5.58 -2.35 -3.29
CA PRO A 122 -4.45 -2.39 -2.37
C PRO A 122 -4.21 -3.77 -1.75
N ALA A 123 -5.28 -4.54 -1.50
CA ALA A 123 -5.17 -5.89 -0.97
C ALA A 123 -4.57 -6.85 -2.01
N VAL A 124 -5.03 -6.77 -3.26
CA VAL A 124 -4.50 -7.59 -4.36
C VAL A 124 -3.03 -7.26 -4.61
N ILE A 125 -2.66 -5.97 -4.60
CA ILE A 125 -1.26 -5.54 -4.72
C ILE A 125 -0.42 -6.08 -3.56
N CYS A 126 -0.93 -6.07 -2.32
CA CYS A 126 -0.23 -6.64 -1.17
C CYS A 126 0.08 -8.13 -1.39
N VAL A 127 -0.90 -8.92 -1.82
CA VAL A 127 -0.71 -10.36 -2.12
C VAL A 127 0.28 -10.54 -3.28
N ALA A 128 0.14 -9.78 -4.37
CA ALA A 128 1.05 -9.82 -5.51
C ALA A 128 2.50 -9.52 -5.10
N THR A 129 2.70 -8.52 -4.25
CA THR A 129 4.04 -8.14 -3.74
C THR A 129 4.65 -9.26 -2.90
N LEU A 130 3.86 -9.93 -2.05
CA LEU A 130 4.33 -11.07 -1.26
C LEU A 130 4.73 -12.25 -2.16
N LEU A 131 3.94 -12.54 -3.19
CA LEU A 131 4.27 -13.60 -4.17
C LEU A 131 5.51 -13.26 -4.97
N ALA A 132 5.61 -12.02 -5.46
CA ALA A 132 6.78 -11.55 -6.21
C ALA A 132 8.06 -11.61 -5.35
N ALA A 133 7.99 -11.19 -4.07
CA ALA A 133 9.13 -11.26 -3.15
C ALA A 133 9.59 -12.70 -2.92
N LYS A 134 8.65 -13.65 -2.76
CA LYS A 134 8.98 -15.08 -2.63
C LYS A 134 9.63 -15.66 -3.88
N LEU A 135 9.11 -15.31 -5.06
CA LEU A 135 9.69 -15.76 -6.33
C LEU A 135 11.09 -15.19 -6.56
N LEU A 136 11.29 -13.88 -6.33
CA LEU A 136 12.58 -13.22 -6.46
C LEU A 136 13.64 -13.80 -5.51
N ALA A 137 13.24 -14.14 -4.28
CA ALA A 137 14.14 -14.73 -3.29
C ALA A 137 14.68 -16.12 -3.72
N ARG A 138 13.98 -16.83 -4.60
CA ARG A 138 14.38 -18.16 -5.10
C ARG A 138 15.31 -18.12 -6.30
N VAL A 139 15.29 -17.06 -7.08
CA VAL A 139 16.09 -16.94 -8.30
C VAL A 139 17.47 -16.40 -7.94
N ALA A 140 18.46 -17.29 -7.87
CA ALA A 140 19.83 -16.93 -7.48
C ALA A 140 20.43 -15.81 -8.33
N VAL A 141 20.11 -15.78 -9.63
CA VAL A 141 20.56 -14.73 -10.57
C VAL A 141 19.98 -13.35 -10.19
N MET A 142 18.84 -13.29 -9.50
CA MET A 142 18.18 -12.05 -9.07
C MET A 142 18.48 -11.68 -7.61
N ALA A 143 19.39 -12.37 -6.94
CA ALA A 143 19.74 -12.09 -5.55
C ALA A 143 20.27 -10.65 -5.36
N TRP A 144 20.93 -10.08 -6.35
CA TRP A 144 21.35 -8.68 -6.34
C TRP A 144 20.15 -7.73 -6.40
N LEU A 145 19.17 -8.02 -7.26
CA LEU A 145 17.94 -7.24 -7.39
C LEU A 145 17.13 -7.29 -6.09
N TYR A 146 17.00 -8.47 -5.50
CA TYR A 146 16.34 -8.62 -4.20
C TYR A 146 17.03 -7.77 -3.13
N ARG A 147 18.37 -7.81 -3.04
CA ARG A 147 19.14 -6.97 -2.10
C ARG A 147 18.96 -5.48 -2.37
N ALA A 148 18.98 -5.06 -3.63
CA ALA A 148 18.74 -3.68 -4.02
C ALA A 148 17.34 -3.21 -3.62
N LEU A 149 16.30 -4.02 -3.85
CA LEU A 149 14.93 -3.72 -3.42
C LEU A 149 14.78 -3.65 -1.90
N CYS A 150 15.44 -4.54 -1.15
CA CYS A 150 15.46 -4.47 0.31
C CYS A 150 16.15 -3.19 0.81
N TRP A 151 17.26 -2.80 0.19
CA TRP A 151 17.95 -1.55 0.50
C TRP A 151 17.07 -0.33 0.17
N MET A 152 16.45 -0.30 -1.02
CA MET A 152 15.48 0.76 -1.39
C MET A 152 14.30 0.80 -0.41
N GLY A 153 13.80 -0.35 0.03
CA GLY A 153 12.76 -0.43 1.06
C GLY A 153 13.20 0.21 2.37
N GLY A 154 14.46 -0.01 2.78
CA GLY A 154 15.02 0.59 3.99
C GLY A 154 15.08 2.12 3.95
N ILE A 155 15.35 2.71 2.78
CA ILE A 155 15.40 4.17 2.60
C ILE A 155 14.09 4.77 2.10
N SER A 156 13.07 3.95 1.82
CA SER A 156 11.80 4.39 1.21
C SER A 156 11.09 5.47 2.00
N ALA A 157 11.12 5.38 3.33
CA ALA A 157 10.54 6.41 4.20
C ALA A 157 11.24 7.77 4.03
N ALA A 158 12.57 7.78 3.97
CA ALA A 158 13.36 9.00 3.73
C ALA A 158 13.07 9.59 2.34
N LEU A 159 13.02 8.75 1.30
CA LEU A 159 12.67 9.17 -0.06
C LEU A 159 11.24 9.73 -0.12
N PHE A 160 10.31 9.12 0.59
CA PHE A 160 8.93 9.59 0.65
C PHE A 160 8.82 10.96 1.32
N VAL A 161 9.60 11.23 2.37
CA VAL A 161 9.64 12.55 3.04
C VAL A 161 10.28 13.62 2.17
N THR A 162 11.37 13.27 1.48
CA THR A 162 12.15 14.24 0.69
C THR A 162 11.54 14.53 -0.67
N HIS A 163 10.81 13.57 -1.28
CA HIS A 163 10.19 13.71 -2.60
C HIS A 163 9.36 15.00 -2.78
N PRO A 164 8.48 15.41 -1.84
CA PRO A 164 7.72 16.65 -2.02
C PRO A 164 8.58 17.91 -1.97
N ILE A 165 9.68 17.87 -1.22
CA ILE A 165 10.64 18.98 -1.15
C ILE A 165 11.36 19.10 -2.50
N THR A 166 11.88 17.97 -3.00
CA THR A 166 12.56 17.90 -4.31
C THR A 166 11.62 18.37 -5.43
N ARG A 167 10.37 17.92 -5.42
CA ARG A 167 9.36 18.35 -6.39
C ARG A 167 9.11 19.85 -6.35
N LYS A 168 9.01 20.45 -5.16
CA LYS A 168 8.84 21.90 -5.01
C LYS A 168 10.03 22.71 -5.49
N LEU A 169 11.24 22.19 -5.40
CA LEU A 169 12.44 22.83 -5.92
C LEU A 169 12.53 22.72 -7.45
N ILE A 170 12.15 21.58 -8.01
CA ILE A 170 12.29 21.31 -9.46
C ILE A 170 11.17 21.97 -10.28
N ILE A 171 9.92 22.00 -9.79
CA ILE A 171 8.78 22.58 -10.52
C ILE A 171 9.01 24.05 -10.95
N PRO A 172 9.53 24.96 -10.11
CA PRO A 172 9.83 26.32 -10.55
C PRO A 172 10.86 26.37 -11.68
N ILE A 173 11.91 25.53 -11.59
CA ILE A 173 12.97 25.46 -12.60
C ILE A 173 12.40 24.97 -13.94
N SER A 174 11.55 23.95 -13.93
CA SER A 174 10.92 23.43 -15.15
C SER A 174 9.92 24.40 -15.79
N ARG A 175 9.28 25.27 -14.99
CA ARG A 175 8.34 26.28 -15.51
C ARG A 175 9.05 27.50 -16.12
N HIS A 176 10.27 27.77 -15.72
CA HIS A 176 10.99 28.98 -16.15
C HIS A 176 11.97 28.78 -17.30
N GLY A 177 12.09 27.62 -17.90
CA GLY A 177 12.95 27.53 -19.07
C GLY A 177 13.30 26.16 -19.64
N GLN A 178 13.00 25.07 -18.96
CA GLN A 178 13.32 23.74 -19.49
C GLN A 178 12.25 22.72 -19.16
N PRO A 179 11.23 22.57 -20.04
CA PRO A 179 10.09 21.66 -19.81
C PRO A 179 10.50 20.18 -19.66
N TYR A 180 11.67 19.78 -20.14
CA TYR A 180 12.15 18.39 -20.11
C TYR A 180 12.72 17.96 -18.74
N LEU A 181 13.21 18.90 -17.92
CA LEU A 181 13.69 18.60 -16.57
C LEU A 181 12.57 18.36 -15.55
N GLY A 182 11.33 18.67 -15.89
CA GLY A 182 10.16 18.45 -15.02
C GLY A 182 9.47 17.09 -15.22
N LEU A 183 9.93 16.28 -16.18
CA LEU A 183 9.36 14.96 -16.50
C LEU A 183 10.14 13.80 -15.86
N LEU A 184 11.29 14.07 -15.24
CA LEU A 184 12.04 13.14 -14.42
C LEU A 184 11.70 13.34 -12.94
#